data_665818edb92a9b672614f6d07a338275
#
_entry.id   665818edb92a9b672614f6d07a338275
#
_cell.length_a   1.000
_cell.length_b   1.000
_cell.length_c   1.000
_cell.angle_alpha   90.00
_cell.angle_beta   90.00
_cell.angle_gamma   90.00
#
_symmetry.space_group_name_H-M   'P 1'
#
loop_
_entity.id
_entity.type
_entity.pdbx_description
1 polymer ?
#
loop_
_entity_poly.entity_id
_entity_poly.type
_entity_poly.pdbx_seq_one_letter_code
_entity_poly.pdbx_strand_id
1 'polypeptide(L)'
;MRFRINKKIKTFTFLLICLFGLLFQSNSEHLNALSMENYQNEIVIEELRLKVPADLKAAWLNAEKEIWEPWLTSQDGFLGRQLFWDKEKEEALILVNWKSKKLWKSIPMSEVNVVQQKFEDNVKAALNVGENPFEIFYVGELDKQR
;
A
#
# COMPACT_ATOMS: atom_id res chain seq x y z
N MET A 1 -68.57 1.49 -25.36
CA MET A 1 -68.36 1.52 -23.90
C MET A 1 -66.90 1.86 -23.62
N ARG A 2 -66.58 3.12 -23.24
CA ARG A 2 -65.18 3.57 -23.00
C ARG A 2 -64.86 3.42 -21.52
N PHE A 3 -63.97 2.50 -21.17
CA PHE A 3 -63.41 2.39 -19.80
C PHE A 3 -62.51 3.60 -19.51
N ARG A 4 -62.91 4.47 -18.60
CA ARG A 4 -62.04 5.50 -18.01
C ARG A 4 -61.12 4.83 -16.99
N ILE A 5 -59.88 4.59 -17.35
CA ILE A 5 -58.88 4.16 -16.42
C ILE A 5 -58.54 5.30 -15.46
N ASN A 6 -58.77 5.06 -14.18
CA ASN A 6 -58.69 6.03 -13.11
C ASN A 6 -57.22 6.52 -12.91
N LYS A 7 -56.96 7.78 -13.23
CA LYS A 7 -55.62 8.41 -13.18
C LYS A 7 -54.97 8.30 -11.78
N LYS A 8 -55.73 8.11 -10.73
CA LYS A 8 -55.25 7.99 -9.35
C LYS A 8 -54.49 6.67 -9.07
N ILE A 9 -54.86 5.57 -9.77
CA ILE A 9 -54.22 4.28 -9.56
C ILE A 9 -52.80 4.27 -10.15
N LYS A 10 -52.59 4.96 -11.28
CA LYS A 10 -51.26 5.02 -11.92
C LYS A 10 -50.26 5.81 -11.08
N THR A 11 -50.68 6.86 -10.40
CA THR A 11 -49.82 7.71 -9.56
C THR A 11 -49.37 6.99 -8.30
N PHE A 12 -50.26 6.20 -7.70
CA PHE A 12 -49.94 5.43 -6.48
C PHE A 12 -48.96 4.30 -6.73
N THR A 13 -49.14 3.57 -7.85
CA THR A 13 -48.24 2.48 -8.23
C THR A 13 -46.85 3.00 -8.61
N PHE A 14 -46.75 4.16 -9.26
CA PHE A 14 -45.48 4.79 -9.59
C PHE A 14 -44.73 5.26 -8.36
N LEU A 15 -45.46 5.83 -7.37
CA LEU A 15 -44.85 6.28 -6.10
C LEU A 15 -44.27 5.09 -5.30
N LEU A 16 -44.98 3.95 -5.28
CA LEU A 16 -44.52 2.74 -4.58
C LEU A 16 -43.27 2.14 -5.20
N ILE A 17 -43.16 2.15 -6.54
CA ILE A 17 -41.96 1.67 -7.25
C ILE A 17 -40.77 2.58 -6.98
N CYS A 18 -40.95 3.90 -6.94
CA CYS A 18 -39.88 4.83 -6.60
C CYS A 18 -39.36 4.66 -5.16
N LEU A 19 -40.27 4.43 -4.19
CA LEU A 19 -39.89 4.19 -2.80
C LEU A 19 -39.12 2.87 -2.64
N PHE A 20 -39.51 1.81 -3.36
CA PHE A 20 -38.83 0.55 -3.31
C PHE A 20 -37.46 0.62 -3.99
N GLY A 21 -37.31 1.39 -5.08
CA GLY A 21 -36.03 1.63 -5.75
C GLY A 21 -35.03 2.39 -4.86
N LEU A 22 -35.50 3.38 -4.10
CA LEU A 22 -34.63 4.15 -3.19
C LEU A 22 -34.15 3.32 -2.00
N LEU A 23 -34.95 2.39 -1.49
CA LEU A 23 -34.52 1.48 -0.41
C LEU A 23 -33.49 0.45 -0.86
N PHE A 24 -33.56 -0.01 -2.13
CA PHE A 24 -32.55 -0.92 -2.68
C PHE A 24 -31.25 -0.21 -3.01
N GLN A 25 -31.29 1.04 -3.45
CA GLN A 25 -30.12 1.82 -3.81
C GLN A 25 -29.30 2.20 -2.57
N SER A 26 -29.98 2.56 -1.46
CA SER A 26 -29.29 2.89 -0.20
C SER A 26 -28.55 1.67 0.42
N ASN A 27 -29.10 0.46 0.29
CA ASN A 27 -28.48 -0.75 0.81
C ASN A 27 -27.23 -1.16 0.01
N SER A 28 -27.25 -0.98 -1.32
CA SER A 28 -26.08 -1.33 -2.15
C SER A 28 -24.91 -0.35 -1.94
N GLU A 29 -25.17 0.92 -1.75
CA GLU A 29 -24.15 1.92 -1.46
C GLU A 29 -23.52 1.70 -0.08
N HIS A 30 -24.33 1.35 0.93
CA HIS A 30 -23.84 1.09 2.28
C HIS A 30 -22.99 -0.19 2.34
N LEU A 31 -23.39 -1.26 1.64
CA LEU A 31 -22.62 -2.51 1.54
C LEU A 31 -21.32 -2.28 0.78
N ASN A 32 -21.33 -1.51 -0.29
CA ASN A 32 -20.13 -1.15 -1.03
C ASN A 32 -19.18 -0.27 -0.20
N ALA A 33 -19.72 0.71 0.55
CA ALA A 33 -18.94 1.55 1.44
C ALA A 33 -18.27 0.74 2.55
N LEU A 34 -19.00 -0.18 3.21
CA LEU A 34 -18.44 -1.07 4.24
C LEU A 34 -17.38 -2.03 3.69
N SER A 35 -17.57 -2.56 2.48
CA SER A 35 -16.58 -3.43 1.84
C SER A 35 -15.32 -2.65 1.43
N MET A 36 -15.48 -1.43 0.94
CA MET A 36 -14.36 -0.54 0.60
C MET A 36 -13.61 -0.07 1.86
N GLU A 37 -14.31 0.23 2.95
CA GLU A 37 -13.70 0.63 4.22
C GLU A 37 -12.92 -0.52 4.85
N ASN A 38 -13.42 -1.76 4.81
CA ASN A 38 -12.70 -2.95 5.26
C ASN A 38 -11.44 -3.19 4.42
N TYR A 39 -11.51 -3.07 3.10
CA TYR A 39 -10.36 -3.22 2.22
C TYR A 39 -9.30 -2.13 2.43
N GLN A 40 -9.71 -0.90 2.81
CA GLN A 40 -8.79 0.22 3.04
C GLN A 40 -8.01 0.13 4.36
N ASN A 41 -8.50 -0.66 5.32
CA ASN A 41 -7.91 -0.78 6.66
C ASN A 41 -7.13 -2.09 6.87
N GLU A 42 -6.94 -2.89 5.83
CA GLU A 42 -6.17 -4.12 5.92
C GLU A 42 -4.67 -3.80 5.86
N ILE A 43 -3.97 -4.11 6.98
CA ILE A 43 -2.52 -3.96 7.06
C ILE A 43 -1.87 -4.84 6.01
N VAL A 44 -1.06 -4.24 5.16
CA VAL A 44 -0.25 -4.92 4.17
C VAL A 44 1.24 -4.75 4.51
N ILE A 45 2.01 -5.76 4.21
CA ILE A 45 3.46 -5.76 4.45
C ILE A 45 4.16 -5.83 3.09
N GLU A 46 4.97 -4.80 2.80
CA GLU A 46 5.92 -4.84 1.69
C GLU A 46 7.14 -5.64 2.12
N GLU A 47 7.52 -6.64 1.31
CA GLU A 47 8.70 -7.45 1.51
C GLU A 47 9.75 -7.12 0.45
N LEU A 48 10.97 -6.81 0.89
CA LEU A 48 12.11 -6.65 -0.02
C LEU A 48 13.24 -7.59 0.44
N ARG A 49 13.90 -8.23 -0.53
CA ARG A 49 15.10 -9.01 -0.28
C ARG A 49 16.23 -8.53 -1.17
N LEU A 50 17.40 -8.40 -0.58
CA LEU A 50 18.58 -7.89 -1.27
C LEU A 50 19.84 -8.62 -0.82
N LYS A 51 20.83 -8.65 -1.68
CA LYS A 51 22.17 -9.13 -1.33
C LYS A 51 22.90 -8.06 -0.52
N VAL A 52 23.42 -8.48 0.64
CA VAL A 52 24.18 -7.63 1.55
C VAL A 52 25.38 -8.42 2.07
N PRO A 53 26.56 -8.28 1.43
CA PRO A 53 27.78 -8.90 1.88
C PRO A 53 28.12 -8.55 3.34
N ALA A 54 28.68 -9.49 4.08
CA ALA A 54 28.91 -9.34 5.53
C ALA A 54 29.81 -8.15 5.87
N ASP A 55 30.81 -7.88 5.06
CA ASP A 55 31.77 -6.76 5.20
C ASP A 55 31.11 -5.40 4.86
N LEU A 56 30.03 -5.38 4.09
CA LEU A 56 29.30 -4.18 3.69
C LEU A 56 28.04 -3.91 4.53
N LYS A 57 27.66 -4.83 5.42
CA LYS A 57 26.44 -4.74 6.23
C LYS A 57 26.32 -3.44 7.00
N ALA A 58 27.42 -2.95 7.58
CA ALA A 58 27.39 -1.70 8.34
C ALA A 58 27.07 -0.48 7.47
N ALA A 59 27.62 -0.43 6.25
CA ALA A 59 27.33 0.64 5.30
C ALA A 59 25.87 0.60 4.84
N TRP A 60 25.35 -0.59 4.56
CA TRP A 60 23.92 -0.79 4.25
C TRP A 60 23.02 -0.28 5.36
N LEU A 61 23.22 -0.72 6.62
CA LEU A 61 22.41 -0.31 7.76
C LEU A 61 22.45 1.21 8.01
N ASN A 62 23.61 1.84 7.82
CA ASN A 62 23.76 3.28 7.96
C ASN A 62 22.95 4.02 6.87
N ALA A 63 23.06 3.60 5.61
CA ALA A 63 22.32 4.19 4.51
C ALA A 63 20.81 4.01 4.67
N GLU A 64 20.35 2.84 5.14
CA GLU A 64 18.95 2.60 5.48
C GLU A 64 18.44 3.59 6.54
N LYS A 65 19.22 3.79 7.60
CA LYS A 65 18.87 4.67 8.70
C LYS A 65 18.89 6.16 8.30
N GLU A 66 19.83 6.55 7.46
CA GLU A 66 20.00 7.97 7.11
C GLU A 66 19.07 8.42 5.98
N ILE A 67 18.73 7.54 5.05
CA ILE A 67 18.00 7.88 3.84
C ILE A 67 16.56 7.36 3.87
N TRP A 68 16.37 6.04 4.02
CA TRP A 68 15.03 5.45 3.93
C TRP A 68 14.17 5.72 5.18
N GLU A 69 14.73 5.62 6.37
CA GLU A 69 13.94 5.73 7.61
C GLU A 69 13.26 7.09 7.77
N PRO A 70 13.92 8.25 7.60
CA PRO A 70 13.26 9.54 7.72
C PRO A 70 12.18 9.77 6.64
N TRP A 71 12.43 9.29 5.42
CA TRP A 71 11.45 9.43 4.35
C TRP A 71 10.23 8.53 4.58
N LEU A 72 10.41 7.26 4.92
CA LEU A 72 9.31 6.33 5.24
C LEU A 72 8.46 6.86 6.40
N THR A 73 9.10 7.38 7.44
CA THR A 73 8.40 7.95 8.62
C THR A 73 7.49 9.13 8.25
N SER A 74 7.79 9.83 7.17
CA SER A 74 6.99 10.95 6.67
C SER A 74 5.82 10.52 5.79
N GLN A 75 5.72 9.23 5.41
CA GLN A 75 4.68 8.76 4.51
C GLN A 75 3.37 8.44 5.21
N ASP A 76 2.26 8.85 4.60
CA ASP A 76 0.92 8.51 5.08
C ASP A 76 0.72 6.99 5.08
N GLY A 77 0.30 6.47 6.22
CA GLY A 77 0.02 5.04 6.37
C GLY A 77 1.23 4.18 6.70
N PHE A 78 2.42 4.73 6.83
CA PHE A 78 3.57 4.00 7.36
C PHE A 78 3.35 3.62 8.83
N LEU A 79 3.53 2.34 9.16
CA LEU A 79 3.36 1.81 10.53
C LEU A 79 4.66 1.37 11.17
N GLY A 80 5.73 1.31 10.40
CA GLY A 80 7.04 0.87 10.85
C GLY A 80 7.67 -0.14 9.92
N ARG A 81 8.94 -0.43 10.16
CA ARG A 81 9.69 -1.42 9.38
C ARG A 81 10.60 -2.28 10.27
N GLN A 82 10.98 -3.42 9.74
CA GLN A 82 11.89 -4.37 10.37
C GLN A 82 12.98 -4.75 9.35
N LEU A 83 14.20 -4.76 9.81
CA LEU A 83 15.37 -5.14 9.03
C LEU A 83 15.96 -6.42 9.64
N PHE A 84 16.11 -7.44 8.84
CA PHE A 84 16.74 -8.71 9.20
C PHE A 84 17.93 -8.95 8.28
N TRP A 85 18.91 -9.69 8.75
CA TRP A 85 20.06 -10.10 7.95
C TRP A 85 20.40 -11.55 8.23
N ASP A 86 20.43 -12.34 7.16
CA ASP A 86 20.84 -13.75 7.17
C ASP A 86 22.35 -13.83 6.96
N LYS A 87 23.06 -14.28 8.01
CA LYS A 87 24.53 -14.37 7.99
C LYS A 87 25.05 -15.43 7.01
N GLU A 88 24.30 -16.52 6.82
CA GLU A 88 24.76 -17.63 5.97
C GLU A 88 24.56 -17.32 4.49
N LYS A 89 23.49 -16.60 4.16
CA LYS A 89 23.16 -16.24 2.78
C LYS A 89 23.68 -14.88 2.36
N GLU A 90 24.13 -14.08 3.32
CA GLU A 90 24.46 -12.66 3.10
C GLU A 90 23.32 -11.91 2.44
N GLU A 91 22.11 -12.11 2.96
CA GLU A 91 20.87 -11.52 2.45
C GLU A 91 20.18 -10.71 3.55
N ALA A 92 19.65 -9.56 3.15
CA ALA A 92 18.76 -8.78 3.99
C ALA A 92 17.31 -9.04 3.60
N LEU A 93 16.43 -9.05 4.62
CA LEU A 93 14.98 -9.02 4.52
C LEU A 93 14.50 -7.73 5.15
N ILE A 94 13.78 -6.93 4.39
CA ILE A 94 13.11 -5.73 4.86
C ILE A 94 11.61 -5.97 4.82
N LEU A 95 10.93 -5.74 5.93
CA LEU A 95 9.47 -5.77 6.03
C LEU A 95 8.98 -4.37 6.39
N VAL A 96 8.20 -3.75 5.50
CA VAL A 96 7.60 -2.44 5.72
C VAL A 96 6.10 -2.60 5.92
N ASN A 97 5.59 -2.18 7.08
CA ASN A 97 4.19 -2.31 7.44
C ASN A 97 3.44 -1.03 7.03
N TRP A 98 2.37 -1.20 6.28
CA TRP A 98 1.49 -0.14 5.80
C TRP A 98 0.08 -0.30 6.34
N LYS A 99 -0.54 0.79 6.73
CA LYS A 99 -1.93 0.83 7.23
C LYS A 99 -2.93 0.29 6.21
N SER A 100 -2.66 0.49 4.92
CA SER A 100 -3.45 -0.07 3.84
C SER A 100 -2.66 -0.10 2.52
N LYS A 101 -3.01 -1.03 1.65
CA LYS A 101 -2.47 -1.11 0.28
C LYS A 101 -2.73 0.17 -0.51
N LYS A 102 -3.87 0.82 -0.31
CA LYS A 102 -4.22 2.07 -0.98
C LYS A 102 -3.23 3.19 -0.65
N LEU A 103 -2.91 3.39 0.63
CA LEU A 103 -1.95 4.41 1.06
C LEU A 103 -0.55 4.11 0.54
N TRP A 104 -0.09 2.86 0.67
CA TRP A 104 1.20 2.45 0.12
C TRP A 104 1.30 2.70 -1.39
N LYS A 105 0.31 2.22 -2.16
CA LYS A 105 0.33 2.36 -3.64
C LYS A 105 0.01 3.78 -4.13
N SER A 106 -0.40 4.70 -3.25
CA SER A 106 -0.57 6.12 -3.60
C SER A 106 0.74 6.89 -3.63
N ILE A 107 1.83 6.34 -3.09
CA ILE A 107 3.16 6.96 -3.13
C ILE A 107 3.66 6.98 -4.58
N PRO A 108 3.97 8.16 -5.15
CA PRO A 108 4.45 8.24 -6.53
C PRO A 108 5.81 7.55 -6.69
N MET A 109 5.95 6.71 -7.70
CA MET A 109 7.23 6.05 -8.00
C MET A 109 8.36 7.06 -8.27
N SER A 110 8.04 8.26 -8.75
CA SER A 110 9.02 9.34 -8.91
C SER A 110 9.66 9.76 -7.59
N GLU A 111 8.89 9.77 -6.48
CA GLU A 111 9.42 10.06 -5.15
C GLU A 111 10.28 8.91 -4.62
N VAL A 112 9.81 7.67 -4.78
CA VAL A 112 10.58 6.47 -4.43
C VAL A 112 11.93 6.46 -5.15
N ASN A 113 11.94 6.75 -6.45
CA ASN A 113 13.16 6.80 -7.25
C ASN A 113 14.15 7.87 -6.79
N VAL A 114 13.65 9.04 -6.34
CA VAL A 114 14.51 10.10 -5.78
C VAL A 114 15.19 9.63 -4.49
N VAL A 115 14.46 8.92 -3.63
CA VAL A 115 15.01 8.39 -2.37
C VAL A 115 16.00 7.27 -2.64
N GLN A 116 15.67 6.36 -3.57
CA GLN A 116 16.57 5.30 -4.02
C GLN A 116 17.88 5.88 -4.55
N GLN A 117 17.84 6.91 -5.38
CA GLN A 117 19.04 7.55 -5.89
C GLN A 117 19.89 8.15 -4.75
N LYS A 118 19.27 8.80 -3.77
CA LYS A 118 19.99 9.30 -2.59
C LYS A 118 20.66 8.19 -1.78
N PHE A 119 19.96 7.06 -1.61
CA PHE A 119 20.50 5.87 -0.97
C PHE A 119 21.74 5.36 -1.71
N GLU A 120 21.63 5.20 -3.02
CA GLU A 120 22.76 4.73 -3.85
C GLU A 120 23.94 5.68 -3.82
N ASP A 121 23.71 6.98 -3.88
CA ASP A 121 24.76 7.99 -3.82
C ASP A 121 25.46 8.02 -2.43
N ASN A 122 24.67 7.84 -1.35
CA ASN A 122 25.22 7.71 0.01
C ASN A 122 26.12 6.46 0.13
N VAL A 123 25.63 5.32 -0.36
CA VAL A 123 26.38 4.06 -0.35
C VAL A 123 27.67 4.15 -1.18
N LYS A 124 27.56 4.67 -2.41
CA LYS A 124 28.73 4.84 -3.30
C LYS A 124 29.80 5.74 -2.67
N ALA A 125 29.37 6.83 -2.04
CA ALA A 125 30.28 7.74 -1.36
C ALA A 125 30.93 7.09 -0.12
N ALA A 126 30.15 6.38 0.71
CA ALA A 126 30.62 5.73 1.92
C ALA A 126 31.64 4.60 1.65
N LEU A 127 31.41 3.85 0.55
CA LEU A 127 32.24 2.70 0.17
C LEU A 127 33.34 3.06 -0.85
N ASN A 128 33.31 4.26 -1.41
CA ASN A 128 34.19 4.69 -2.51
C ASN A 128 34.12 3.73 -3.72
N VAL A 129 32.88 3.37 -4.13
CA VAL A 129 32.62 2.48 -5.27
C VAL A 129 31.83 3.20 -6.35
N GLY A 130 31.89 2.69 -7.58
CA GLY A 130 31.19 3.27 -8.74
C GLY A 130 29.71 2.91 -8.82
N GLU A 131 29.32 1.76 -8.23
CA GLU A 131 27.96 1.21 -8.32
C GLU A 131 27.48 0.79 -6.93
N ASN A 132 26.12 0.76 -6.77
CA ASN A 132 25.50 0.25 -5.55
C ASN A 132 25.68 -1.29 -5.49
N PRO A 133 26.34 -1.83 -4.45
CA PRO A 133 26.55 -3.27 -4.33
C PRO A 133 25.34 -4.04 -3.80
N PHE A 134 24.29 -3.35 -3.38
CA PHE A 134 23.11 -3.97 -2.76
C PHE A 134 22.01 -4.19 -3.81
N GLU A 135 21.99 -5.40 -4.35
CA GLU A 135 21.02 -5.80 -5.39
C GLU A 135 19.72 -6.29 -4.76
N ILE A 136 18.60 -5.64 -5.10
CA ILE A 136 17.26 -6.12 -4.76
C ILE A 136 16.88 -7.21 -5.76
N PHE A 137 16.71 -8.44 -5.30
CA PHE A 137 16.35 -9.59 -6.14
C PHE A 137 14.91 -10.07 -5.92
N TYR A 138 14.21 -9.53 -4.91
CA TYR A 138 12.80 -9.85 -4.66
C TYR A 138 12.07 -8.64 -4.06
N VAL A 139 10.87 -8.41 -4.57
CA VAL A 139 9.88 -7.48 -4.02
C VAL A 139 8.55 -8.21 -3.96
N GLY A 140 7.92 -8.23 -2.80
CA GLY A 140 6.67 -8.94 -2.57
C GLY A 140 5.69 -8.14 -1.72
N GLU A 141 4.50 -8.70 -1.61
CA GLU A 141 3.41 -8.19 -0.79
C GLU A 141 2.87 -9.33 0.06
N LEU A 142 2.76 -9.10 1.36
CA LEU A 142 2.28 -10.09 2.33
C LEU A 142 1.04 -9.54 3.03
N ASP A 143 0.00 -10.35 3.09
CA ASP A 143 -1.19 -10.07 3.88
C ASP A 143 -1.04 -10.66 5.27
N LYS A 144 -1.34 -9.86 6.31
CA LYS A 144 -1.31 -10.33 7.68
C LYS A 144 -2.45 -11.32 7.91
N GLN A 145 -2.15 -12.55 8.25
CA GLN A 145 -3.15 -13.60 8.39
C GLN A 145 -3.77 -13.67 9.80
N ARG A 146 -3.06 -13.40 10.86
CA ARG A 146 -3.57 -13.30 12.26
C ARG A 146 -2.42 -12.98 13.21
#